data_2bae35265230b6656cec1aa1dc30a721
#
_entry.id   2bae35265230b6656cec1aa1dc30a721
#
_cell.length_a   1.000
_cell.length_b   1.000
_cell.length_c   1.000
_cell.angle_alpha   90.00
_cell.angle_beta   90.00
_cell.angle_gamma   90.00
#
_symmetry.space_group_name_H-M   'P 1'
#
loop_
_entity.id
_entity.type
_entity.pdbx_description
1 polymer ?
#
loop_
_entity_poly.entity_id
_entity_poly.type
_entity_poly.pdbx_seq_one_letter_code
_entity_poly.pdbx_strand_id
1 'polypeptide(L)'
;MKKINLAISGCMGRMGQQLIRSSKKNKKFKLVSLTESRLVNKKFSGIRPELNSDVAFKNTDIIIDFTIPNCTLEILKIACKLKKRVVIGTTGFNRNQEIQIQKYAQKIAILKAGNMSLGVNLLMYLTEIASKSLDDNYLSKIFEVHHKYKKDYPSGTALMLGKGIADGKNKNLYNLIGKKFLNKKSFPYGKKINFNSLRKGEIIGEHEVKFSSGKEIITLNHEAFDRALYSDGALTAAYWLMQKKPGLYSMRDLLNFSQWMKNKKQKL
;
A
#
# COMPACT_ATOMS: atom_id res chain seq x y z
N MET A 1 27.36 9.31 -3.64
CA MET A 1 26.14 9.26 -4.48
C MET A 1 25.32 10.53 -4.30
N LYS A 2 24.78 11.11 -5.37
CA LYS A 2 23.86 12.26 -5.32
C LYS A 2 22.55 11.81 -4.63
N LYS A 3 22.10 12.56 -3.63
CA LYS A 3 20.84 12.27 -2.94
C LYS A 3 19.65 12.58 -3.86
N ILE A 4 18.59 11.79 -3.72
CA ILE A 4 17.33 11.97 -4.44
C ILE A 4 16.53 13.08 -3.76
N ASN A 5 16.14 14.11 -4.51
CA ASN A 5 15.31 15.19 -4.02
C ASN A 5 13.86 14.73 -3.86
N LEU A 6 13.39 14.67 -2.62
CA LEU A 6 12.09 14.15 -2.23
C LEU A 6 11.11 15.27 -1.94
N ALA A 7 9.89 15.16 -2.48
CA ALA A 7 8.72 15.89 -2.01
C ALA A 7 7.76 14.95 -1.26
N ILE A 8 7.08 15.45 -0.23
CA ILE A 8 6.03 14.74 0.50
C ILE A 8 4.76 15.58 0.45
N SER A 9 3.70 15.01 -0.13
CA SER A 9 2.36 15.61 -0.18
C SER A 9 1.46 15.02 0.91
N GLY A 10 0.63 15.87 1.54
CA GLY A 10 -0.13 15.51 2.73
C GLY A 10 0.75 15.47 3.98
N CYS A 11 1.70 16.41 4.06
CA CYS A 11 2.76 16.42 5.07
C CYS A 11 2.25 16.60 6.51
N MET A 12 1.04 17.13 6.71
CA MET A 12 0.40 17.28 8.02
C MET A 12 -0.31 16.02 8.50
N GLY A 13 -0.61 15.09 7.60
CA GLY A 13 -1.23 13.81 7.92
C GLY A 13 -0.31 12.90 8.73
N ARG A 14 -0.88 11.88 9.38
CA ARG A 14 -0.11 10.88 10.16
C ARG A 14 1.03 10.24 9.36
N MET A 15 0.75 9.84 8.12
CA MET A 15 1.78 9.25 7.24
C MET A 15 2.79 10.29 6.76
N GLY A 16 2.35 11.51 6.43
CA GLY A 16 3.24 12.60 6.04
C GLY A 16 4.27 12.93 7.12
N GLN A 17 3.81 13.04 8.38
CA GLN A 17 4.70 13.27 9.53
C GLN A 17 5.69 12.11 9.73
N GLN A 18 5.24 10.88 9.54
CA GLN A 18 6.12 9.71 9.67
C GLN A 18 7.16 9.67 8.52
N LEU A 19 6.75 9.99 7.29
CA LEU A 19 7.65 10.10 6.14
C LEU A 19 8.73 11.17 6.33
N ILE A 20 8.37 12.33 6.91
CA ILE A 20 9.34 13.38 7.26
C ILE A 20 10.39 12.84 8.24
N ARG A 21 9.97 12.08 9.27
CA ARG A 21 10.88 11.48 10.26
C ARG A 21 11.78 10.42 9.61
N SER A 22 11.21 9.49 8.84
CA SER A 22 11.96 8.43 8.18
C SER A 22 12.91 8.97 7.10
N SER A 23 12.50 9.98 6.33
CA SER A 23 13.36 10.58 5.29
C SER A 23 14.61 11.25 5.85
N LYS A 24 14.55 11.84 7.06
CA LYS A 24 15.72 12.42 7.76
C LYS A 24 16.79 11.37 8.08
N LYS A 25 16.36 10.17 8.46
CA LYS A 25 17.26 9.05 8.80
C LYS A 25 17.81 8.36 7.57
N ASN A 26 17.19 8.54 6.39
CA ASN A 26 17.55 7.85 5.16
C ASN A 26 18.58 8.65 4.35
N LYS A 27 19.81 8.15 4.28
CA LYS A 27 20.94 8.82 3.59
C LYS A 27 20.75 8.96 2.07
N LYS A 28 19.81 8.21 1.46
CA LYS A 28 19.54 8.23 0.01
C LYS A 28 18.73 9.44 -0.44
N PHE A 29 17.98 10.07 0.48
CA PHE A 29 17.06 11.16 0.17
C PHE A 29 17.50 12.50 0.77
N LYS A 30 17.12 13.57 0.06
CA LYS A 30 17.12 14.94 0.56
C LYS A 30 15.69 15.46 0.46
N LEU A 31 15.05 15.72 1.61
CA LEU A 31 13.74 16.35 1.65
C LEU A 31 13.88 17.80 1.18
N VAL A 32 13.19 18.19 0.10
CA VAL A 32 13.29 19.52 -0.51
C VAL A 32 11.96 20.23 -0.61
N SER A 33 10.83 19.49 -0.55
CA SER A 33 9.50 20.07 -0.64
C SER A 33 8.51 19.34 0.25
N LEU A 34 7.60 20.12 0.82
CA LEU A 34 6.44 19.64 1.58
C LEU A 34 5.22 20.33 1.03
N THR A 35 4.14 19.58 0.76
CA THR A 35 2.90 20.20 0.31
C THR A 35 1.70 19.76 1.13
N GLU A 36 0.69 20.66 1.17
CA GLU A 36 -0.55 20.47 1.90
C GLU A 36 -1.71 21.15 1.15
N SER A 37 -2.95 20.77 1.47
CA SER A 37 -4.17 21.35 0.88
C SER A 37 -4.45 22.81 1.30
N ARG A 38 -3.77 23.30 2.33
CA ARG A 38 -3.89 24.66 2.86
C ARG A 38 -2.51 25.20 3.25
N LEU A 39 -2.38 26.51 3.27
CA LEU A 39 -1.16 27.17 3.76
C LEU A 39 -0.96 26.88 5.25
N VAL A 40 0.27 26.58 5.61
CA VAL A 40 0.68 26.20 6.97
C VAL A 40 1.80 27.11 7.43
N ASN A 41 1.57 27.81 8.54
CA ASN A 41 2.54 28.76 9.10
C ASN A 41 3.62 28.12 9.99
N LYS A 42 3.85 26.80 9.84
CA LYS A 42 4.84 26.04 10.61
C LYS A 42 5.84 25.37 9.67
N LYS A 43 7.13 25.42 10.02
CA LYS A 43 8.18 24.68 9.31
C LYS A 43 8.30 23.26 9.87
N PHE A 44 8.50 22.30 8.99
CA PHE A 44 8.84 20.92 9.32
C PHE A 44 10.19 20.60 8.68
N SER A 45 11.17 20.18 9.47
CA SER A 45 12.54 19.95 8.98
C SER A 45 13.16 21.15 8.26
N GLY A 46 12.83 22.37 8.72
CA GLY A 46 13.30 23.62 8.09
C GLY A 46 12.50 24.05 6.85
N ILE A 47 11.57 23.23 6.34
CA ILE A 47 10.77 23.49 5.14
C ILE A 47 9.36 23.94 5.55
N ARG A 48 8.87 25.04 4.95
CA ARG A 48 7.48 25.46 5.07
C ARG A 48 6.65 24.71 4.04
N PRO A 49 5.53 24.07 4.43
CA PRO A 49 4.62 23.47 3.46
C PRO A 49 4.00 24.53 2.53
N GLU A 50 3.90 24.17 1.26
CA GLU A 50 3.29 24.97 0.20
C GLU A 50 2.04 24.27 -0.35
N LEU A 51 1.27 24.95 -1.19
CA LEU A 51 0.24 24.31 -2.00
C LEU A 51 0.88 23.51 -3.14
N ASN A 52 0.18 22.48 -3.63
CA ASN A 52 0.64 21.74 -4.81
C ASN A 52 0.78 22.70 -6.00
N SER A 53 1.95 22.81 -6.56
CA SER A 53 2.25 23.72 -7.67
C SER A 53 3.49 23.29 -8.45
N ASP A 54 3.68 23.82 -9.64
CA ASP A 54 4.92 23.65 -10.41
C ASP A 54 6.14 24.10 -9.61
N VAL A 55 6.02 25.20 -8.87
CA VAL A 55 7.11 25.75 -8.06
C VAL A 55 7.49 24.77 -6.94
N ALA A 56 6.49 24.25 -6.22
CA ALA A 56 6.70 23.31 -5.13
C ALA A 56 7.43 22.02 -5.59
N PHE A 57 7.19 21.56 -6.81
CA PHE A 57 7.75 20.30 -7.33
C PHE A 57 8.91 20.47 -8.32
N LYS A 58 9.26 21.71 -8.73
CA LYS A 58 10.31 21.96 -9.72
C LYS A 58 11.63 21.26 -9.40
N ASN A 59 12.07 21.37 -8.16
CA ASN A 59 13.38 20.89 -7.72
C ASN A 59 13.35 19.46 -7.13
N THR A 60 12.24 18.73 -7.30
CA THR A 60 12.10 17.35 -6.81
C THR A 60 12.48 16.35 -7.91
N ASP A 61 12.90 15.16 -7.51
CA ASP A 61 13.09 14.01 -8.40
C ASP A 61 11.88 13.07 -8.30
N ILE A 62 11.28 12.98 -7.09
CA ILE A 62 10.17 12.11 -6.79
C ILE A 62 9.23 12.72 -5.73
N ILE A 63 7.95 12.43 -5.87
CA ILE A 63 6.89 12.84 -4.94
C ILE A 63 6.31 11.59 -4.27
N ILE A 64 6.17 11.62 -2.94
CA ILE A 64 5.39 10.62 -2.20
C ILE A 64 4.10 11.27 -1.74
N ASP A 65 2.98 10.70 -2.16
CA ASP A 65 1.63 11.22 -1.94
C ASP A 65 0.82 10.33 -0.98
N PHE A 66 0.41 10.92 0.15
CA PHE A 66 -0.55 10.36 1.10
C PHE A 66 -1.63 11.38 1.41
N THR A 67 -2.44 11.69 0.40
CA THR A 67 -3.50 12.71 0.47
C THR A 67 -4.89 12.08 0.29
N ILE A 68 -5.68 12.65 -0.60
CA ILE A 68 -7.00 12.19 -1.02
C ILE A 68 -7.05 12.08 -2.55
N PRO A 69 -7.96 11.28 -3.13
CA PRO A 69 -8.00 10.99 -4.57
C PRO A 69 -7.94 12.21 -5.50
N ASN A 70 -8.70 13.25 -5.22
CA ASN A 70 -8.69 14.46 -6.06
C ASN A 70 -7.34 15.18 -6.00
N CYS A 71 -6.74 15.29 -4.82
CA CYS A 71 -5.43 15.89 -4.65
C CYS A 71 -4.34 15.08 -5.38
N THR A 72 -4.41 13.74 -5.33
CA THR A 72 -3.50 12.87 -6.10
C THR A 72 -3.56 13.19 -7.60
N LEU A 73 -4.76 13.39 -8.17
CA LEU A 73 -4.88 13.72 -9.60
C LEU A 73 -4.27 15.07 -9.95
N GLU A 74 -4.40 16.07 -9.09
CA GLU A 74 -3.73 17.37 -9.24
C GLU A 74 -2.19 17.21 -9.22
N ILE A 75 -1.68 16.47 -8.25
CA ILE A 75 -0.25 16.14 -8.15
C ILE A 75 0.24 15.44 -9.42
N LEU A 76 -0.51 14.46 -9.94
CA LEU A 76 -0.14 13.73 -11.15
C LEU A 76 -0.12 14.63 -12.39
N LYS A 77 -1.07 15.58 -12.51
CA LYS A 77 -1.08 16.57 -13.59
C LYS A 77 0.21 17.41 -13.58
N ILE A 78 0.61 17.93 -12.43
CA ILE A 78 1.85 18.69 -12.25
C ILE A 78 3.09 17.81 -12.48
N ALA A 79 3.11 16.62 -11.89
CA ALA A 79 4.21 15.67 -12.02
C ALA A 79 4.46 15.26 -13.48
N CYS A 80 3.41 15.07 -14.28
CA CYS A 80 3.52 14.81 -15.72
C CYS A 80 4.16 15.98 -16.48
N LYS A 81 3.71 17.22 -16.21
CA LYS A 81 4.29 18.42 -16.80
C LYS A 81 5.78 18.55 -16.50
N LEU A 82 6.18 18.26 -15.27
CA LEU A 82 7.55 18.36 -14.77
C LEU A 82 8.37 17.06 -14.95
N LYS A 83 7.79 15.99 -15.52
CA LYS A 83 8.41 14.65 -15.70
C LYS A 83 8.92 14.06 -14.38
N LYS A 84 8.16 14.24 -13.27
CA LYS A 84 8.52 13.72 -11.95
C LYS A 84 7.87 12.35 -11.72
N ARG A 85 8.51 11.51 -10.93
CA ARG A 85 8.00 10.20 -10.50
C ARG A 85 7.08 10.37 -9.29
N VAL A 86 6.11 9.45 -9.13
CA VAL A 86 5.15 9.55 -8.02
C VAL A 86 4.95 8.20 -7.35
N VAL A 87 5.06 8.16 -6.02
CA VAL A 87 4.60 7.02 -5.19
C VAL A 87 3.29 7.42 -4.55
N ILE A 88 2.22 6.66 -4.82
CA ILE A 88 0.86 6.93 -4.35
C ILE A 88 0.51 5.94 -3.24
N GLY A 89 0.38 6.44 -2.01
CA GLY A 89 -0.17 5.72 -0.85
C GLY A 89 -1.62 6.12 -0.55
N THR A 90 -2.17 7.06 -1.28
CA THR A 90 -3.58 7.45 -1.24
C THR A 90 -4.46 6.28 -1.67
N THR A 91 -5.60 6.12 -1.02
CA THR A 91 -6.60 5.07 -1.29
C THR A 91 -7.97 5.66 -1.55
N GLY A 92 -8.95 4.84 -1.98
CA GLY A 92 -10.33 5.27 -2.17
C GLY A 92 -10.63 5.87 -3.54
N PHE A 93 -9.81 5.61 -4.56
CA PHE A 93 -10.07 6.02 -5.94
C PHE A 93 -11.30 5.32 -6.51
N ASN A 94 -12.12 6.07 -7.23
CA ASN A 94 -13.18 5.52 -8.05
C ASN A 94 -12.63 5.04 -9.42
N ARG A 95 -13.47 4.34 -10.22
CA ARG A 95 -13.07 3.78 -11.51
C ARG A 95 -12.51 4.84 -12.49
N ASN A 96 -13.11 6.02 -12.55
CA ASN A 96 -12.67 7.09 -13.45
C ASN A 96 -11.31 7.64 -13.04
N GLN A 97 -11.06 7.78 -11.73
CA GLN A 97 -9.77 8.21 -11.20
C GLN A 97 -8.68 7.17 -11.46
N GLU A 98 -8.99 5.87 -11.33
CA GLU A 98 -8.07 4.80 -11.70
C GLU A 98 -7.68 4.84 -13.18
N ILE A 99 -8.63 5.08 -14.09
CA ILE A 99 -8.36 5.27 -15.52
C ILE A 99 -7.44 6.48 -15.75
N GLN A 100 -7.65 7.58 -15.04
CA GLN A 100 -6.78 8.75 -15.15
C GLN A 100 -5.35 8.46 -14.67
N ILE A 101 -5.18 7.74 -13.55
CA ILE A 101 -3.86 7.31 -13.07
C ILE A 101 -3.14 6.48 -14.13
N GLN A 102 -3.84 5.54 -14.79
CA GLN A 102 -3.28 4.74 -15.90
C GLN A 102 -2.82 5.62 -17.07
N LYS A 103 -3.58 6.65 -17.45
CA LYS A 103 -3.18 7.60 -18.50
C LYS A 103 -1.93 8.40 -18.12
N TYR A 104 -1.83 8.84 -16.87
CA TYR A 104 -0.62 9.52 -16.37
C TYR A 104 0.61 8.60 -16.34
N ALA A 105 0.40 7.33 -16.02
CA ALA A 105 1.47 6.33 -15.99
C ALA A 105 2.10 6.04 -17.37
N GLN A 106 1.42 6.37 -18.46
CA GLN A 106 2.02 6.33 -19.80
C GLN A 106 3.12 7.40 -20.00
N LYS A 107 3.11 8.46 -19.18
CA LYS A 107 4.00 9.61 -19.31
C LYS A 107 5.10 9.62 -18.24
N ILE A 108 4.84 9.13 -17.05
CA ILE A 108 5.76 9.09 -15.91
C ILE A 108 5.71 7.74 -15.19
N ALA A 109 6.75 7.43 -14.43
CA ALA A 109 6.72 6.23 -13.58
C ALA A 109 5.90 6.51 -12.31
N ILE A 110 4.90 5.69 -12.05
CA ILE A 110 4.01 5.75 -10.89
C ILE A 110 4.04 4.41 -10.17
N LEU A 111 4.26 4.38 -8.85
CA LEU A 111 3.99 3.22 -8.02
C LEU A 111 2.79 3.51 -7.14
N LYS A 112 1.77 2.66 -7.20
CA LYS A 112 0.56 2.78 -6.37
C LYS A 112 0.35 1.55 -5.49
N ALA A 113 0.11 1.77 -4.20
CA ALA A 113 -0.23 0.69 -3.27
C ALA A 113 -1.12 1.17 -2.13
N GLY A 114 -2.10 0.36 -1.75
CA GLY A 114 -2.96 0.62 -0.59
C GLY A 114 -2.28 0.32 0.76
N ASN A 115 -1.16 -0.39 0.73
CA ASN A 115 -0.29 -0.62 1.88
C ASN A 115 1.17 -0.61 1.41
N MET A 116 2.03 0.14 2.08
CA MET A 116 3.44 0.29 1.71
C MET A 116 4.38 -0.65 2.50
N SER A 117 3.89 -1.41 3.47
CA SER A 117 4.72 -2.39 4.19
C SER A 117 5.21 -3.49 3.25
N LEU A 118 6.51 -3.72 3.21
CA LEU A 118 7.11 -4.82 2.46
C LEU A 118 6.60 -6.17 2.99
N GLY A 119 6.56 -6.33 4.32
CA GLY A 119 6.09 -7.56 4.98
C GLY A 119 4.63 -7.87 4.67
N VAL A 120 3.73 -6.89 4.75
CA VAL A 120 2.31 -7.06 4.41
C VAL A 120 2.14 -7.46 2.93
N ASN A 121 2.88 -6.83 2.01
CA ASN A 121 2.79 -7.17 0.60
C ASN A 121 3.38 -8.56 0.29
N LEU A 122 4.42 -8.98 1.01
CA LEU A 122 4.94 -10.36 0.96
C LEU A 122 3.87 -11.34 1.47
N LEU A 123 3.27 -11.07 2.64
CA LEU A 123 2.21 -11.89 3.21
C LEU A 123 1.04 -12.06 2.23
N MET A 124 0.60 -10.98 1.58
CA MET A 124 -0.47 -11.02 0.57
C MET A 124 -0.12 -11.94 -0.60
N TYR A 125 1.11 -11.88 -1.09
CA TYR A 125 1.56 -12.73 -2.18
C TYR A 125 1.65 -14.21 -1.77
N LEU A 126 2.20 -14.50 -0.59
CA LEU A 126 2.24 -15.86 -0.05
C LEU A 126 0.83 -16.43 0.17
N THR A 127 -0.10 -15.59 0.63
CA THR A 127 -1.52 -15.94 0.80
C THR A 127 -2.16 -16.34 -0.53
N GLU A 128 -1.90 -15.59 -1.61
CA GLU A 128 -2.40 -15.90 -2.95
C GLU A 128 -1.81 -17.21 -3.49
N ILE A 129 -0.49 -17.42 -3.34
CA ILE A 129 0.16 -18.67 -3.74
C ILE A 129 -0.41 -19.86 -2.96
N ALA A 130 -0.48 -19.77 -1.63
CA ALA A 130 -1.05 -20.83 -0.80
C ALA A 130 -2.48 -21.16 -1.23
N SER A 131 -3.32 -20.13 -1.40
CA SER A 131 -4.71 -20.32 -1.85
C SER A 131 -4.81 -20.98 -3.22
N LYS A 132 -3.91 -20.66 -4.15
CA LYS A 132 -3.87 -21.26 -5.49
C LYS A 132 -3.42 -22.72 -5.47
N SER A 133 -2.52 -23.07 -4.56
CA SER A 133 -1.90 -24.41 -4.52
C SER A 133 -2.71 -25.42 -3.71
N LEU A 134 -3.55 -24.95 -2.77
CA LEU A 134 -4.38 -25.79 -1.91
C LEU A 134 -5.72 -26.08 -2.59
N ASP A 135 -6.28 -27.26 -2.37
CA ASP A 135 -7.59 -27.66 -2.89
C ASP A 135 -8.77 -26.99 -2.13
N ASP A 136 -10.00 -27.31 -2.52
CA ASP A 136 -11.22 -26.74 -1.96
C ASP A 136 -11.59 -27.29 -0.56
N ASN A 137 -10.87 -28.29 -0.04
CA ASN A 137 -11.05 -28.82 1.32
C ASN A 137 -10.43 -27.90 2.39
N TYR A 138 -9.52 -26.98 1.99
CA TYR A 138 -8.95 -26.04 2.93
C TYR A 138 -9.88 -24.84 3.14
N LEU A 139 -10.32 -24.69 4.39
CA LEU A 139 -11.03 -23.49 4.86
C LEU A 139 -10.03 -22.38 5.14
N SER A 140 -10.38 -21.17 4.70
CA SER A 140 -9.53 -19.98 4.89
C SER A 140 -10.07 -19.10 6.01
N LYS A 141 -9.23 -18.74 6.97
CA LYS A 141 -9.55 -17.82 8.06
C LYS A 141 -8.54 -16.69 8.12
N ILE A 142 -9.03 -15.46 8.20
CA ILE A 142 -8.22 -14.27 8.43
C ILE A 142 -8.56 -13.74 9.82
N PHE A 143 -7.55 -13.63 10.67
CA PHE A 143 -7.64 -13.01 11.98
C PHE A 143 -6.80 -11.74 11.97
N GLU A 144 -7.33 -10.65 12.55
CA GLU A 144 -6.59 -9.40 12.65
C GLU A 144 -6.82 -8.69 13.98
N VAL A 145 -5.78 -8.08 14.50
CA VAL A 145 -5.82 -7.28 15.73
C VAL A 145 -5.29 -5.88 15.46
N HIS A 146 -6.00 -4.87 15.96
CA HIS A 146 -5.57 -3.47 15.93
C HIS A 146 -5.92 -2.76 17.22
N HIS A 147 -5.39 -1.55 17.39
CA HIS A 147 -5.69 -0.69 18.53
C HIS A 147 -7.19 -0.41 18.69
N LYS A 148 -7.61 -0.14 19.93
CA LYS A 148 -9.02 0.07 20.33
C LYS A 148 -9.76 1.18 19.56
N TYR A 149 -9.04 2.15 18.99
CA TYR A 149 -9.64 3.29 18.27
C TYR A 149 -9.88 3.03 16.79
N LYS A 150 -9.47 1.89 16.23
CA LYS A 150 -9.70 1.56 14.83
C LYS A 150 -11.17 1.21 14.57
N LYS A 151 -11.82 1.95 13.67
CA LYS A 151 -13.29 1.89 13.43
C LYS A 151 -13.69 0.87 12.36
N ASP A 152 -12.85 0.63 11.36
CA ASP A 152 -13.18 -0.28 10.25
C ASP A 152 -13.03 -1.75 10.66
N TYR A 153 -13.99 -2.57 10.23
CA TYR A 153 -14.08 -4.02 10.40
C TYR A 153 -14.56 -4.68 9.09
N PRO A 154 -13.82 -5.62 8.48
CA PRO A 154 -12.40 -5.89 8.72
C PRO A 154 -11.51 -4.71 8.32
N SER A 155 -10.23 -4.73 8.73
CA SER A 155 -9.26 -3.75 8.30
C SER A 155 -9.00 -3.81 6.79
N GLY A 156 -8.52 -2.69 6.20
CA GLY A 156 -8.14 -2.67 4.79
C GLY A 156 -7.13 -3.78 4.43
N THR A 157 -6.15 -4.04 5.28
CA THR A 157 -5.16 -5.11 5.09
C THR A 157 -5.82 -6.50 5.13
N ALA A 158 -6.74 -6.74 6.06
CA ALA A 158 -7.48 -8.01 6.10
C ALA A 158 -8.30 -8.23 4.82
N LEU A 159 -8.94 -7.18 4.29
CA LEU A 159 -9.65 -7.26 3.01
C LEU A 159 -8.70 -7.52 1.83
N MET A 160 -7.49 -6.95 1.83
CA MET A 160 -6.46 -7.23 0.83
C MET A 160 -5.99 -8.68 0.89
N LEU A 161 -5.82 -9.25 2.08
CA LEU A 161 -5.50 -10.67 2.28
C LEU A 161 -6.63 -11.57 1.77
N GLY A 162 -7.89 -11.23 2.09
CA GLY A 162 -9.07 -11.92 1.56
C GLY A 162 -9.14 -11.87 0.03
N LYS A 163 -8.77 -10.72 -0.55
CA LYS A 163 -8.64 -10.60 -2.02
C LYS A 163 -7.53 -11.53 -2.55
N GLY A 164 -6.38 -11.63 -1.88
CA GLY A 164 -5.32 -12.58 -2.26
C GLY A 164 -5.82 -14.02 -2.28
N ILE A 165 -6.61 -14.44 -1.26
CA ILE A 165 -7.24 -15.77 -1.26
C ILE A 165 -8.18 -15.94 -2.46
N ALA A 166 -9.02 -14.93 -2.72
CA ALA A 166 -9.98 -14.96 -3.81
C ALA A 166 -9.29 -15.01 -5.19
N ASP A 167 -8.26 -14.21 -5.39
CA ASP A 167 -7.44 -14.19 -6.61
C ASP A 167 -6.76 -15.55 -6.85
N GLY A 168 -6.21 -16.18 -5.79
CA GLY A 168 -5.63 -17.54 -5.88
C GLY A 168 -6.63 -18.60 -6.34
N LYS A 169 -7.91 -18.42 -6.02
CA LYS A 169 -9.02 -19.32 -6.47
C LYS A 169 -9.69 -18.86 -7.76
N ASN A 170 -9.22 -17.80 -8.41
CA ASN A 170 -9.86 -17.17 -9.58
C ASN A 170 -11.33 -16.79 -9.29
N LYS A 171 -11.64 -16.31 -8.09
CA LYS A 171 -12.98 -15.94 -7.64
C LYS A 171 -13.05 -14.49 -7.19
N ASN A 172 -14.24 -13.90 -7.22
CA ASN A 172 -14.46 -12.58 -6.62
C ASN A 172 -14.58 -12.71 -5.10
N LEU A 173 -13.92 -11.84 -4.35
CA LEU A 173 -13.95 -11.81 -2.88
C LEU A 173 -15.40 -11.77 -2.34
N TYR A 174 -16.27 -10.95 -2.92
CA TYR A 174 -17.67 -10.82 -2.47
C TYR A 174 -18.49 -12.09 -2.63
N ASN A 175 -18.13 -12.95 -3.59
CA ASN A 175 -18.78 -14.27 -3.76
C ASN A 175 -18.35 -15.24 -2.65
N LEU A 176 -17.17 -15.04 -2.07
CA LEU A 176 -16.62 -15.89 -1.02
C LEU A 176 -17.05 -15.47 0.39
N ILE A 177 -17.30 -14.18 0.63
CA ILE A 177 -17.65 -13.64 1.95
C ILE A 177 -19.11 -13.12 2.02
N GLY A 178 -19.71 -12.71 0.91
CA GLY A 178 -21.02 -12.06 0.84
C GLY A 178 -20.98 -10.60 1.31
N LYS A 179 -21.62 -9.70 0.55
CA LYS A 179 -21.64 -8.25 0.81
C LYS A 179 -22.27 -7.84 2.14
N LYS A 180 -23.21 -8.65 2.69
CA LYS A 180 -23.93 -8.35 3.94
C LYS A 180 -23.07 -8.32 5.21
N PHE A 181 -21.82 -8.79 5.11
CA PHE A 181 -20.96 -9.00 6.28
C PHE A 181 -19.84 -7.98 6.44
N LEU A 182 -19.67 -7.06 5.50
CA LEU A 182 -18.72 -5.96 5.68
C LEU A 182 -19.12 -5.10 6.88
N ASN A 183 -18.15 -4.65 7.65
CA ASN A 183 -18.32 -3.88 8.90
C ASN A 183 -18.79 -4.67 10.14
N LYS A 184 -18.72 -6.01 10.12
CA LYS A 184 -18.94 -6.85 11.29
C LYS A 184 -17.62 -7.35 11.87
N LYS A 185 -17.58 -7.53 13.20
CA LYS A 185 -16.38 -8.00 13.93
C LYS A 185 -15.95 -9.40 13.52
N SER A 186 -16.91 -10.25 13.18
CA SER A 186 -16.66 -11.60 12.68
C SER A 186 -17.71 -12.00 11.65
N PHE A 187 -17.38 -12.96 10.80
CA PHE A 187 -18.27 -13.55 9.80
C PHE A 187 -18.59 -14.98 10.24
N PRO A 188 -19.87 -15.38 10.27
CA PRO A 188 -20.23 -16.74 10.62
C PRO A 188 -19.70 -17.74 9.60
N TYR A 189 -19.43 -18.95 10.08
CA TYR A 189 -19.10 -20.11 9.26
C TYR A 189 -20.15 -20.35 8.18
N GLY A 190 -19.71 -20.71 7.01
CA GLY A 190 -20.60 -21.10 5.90
C GLY A 190 -20.22 -20.54 4.55
N LYS A 191 -19.21 -19.66 4.48
CA LYS A 191 -18.58 -19.25 3.24
C LYS A 191 -17.08 -19.45 3.31
N LYS A 192 -16.42 -19.60 2.15
CA LYS A 192 -15.04 -20.10 2.02
C LYS A 192 -13.95 -19.24 2.68
N ILE A 193 -14.23 -17.96 3.03
CA ILE A 193 -13.30 -17.09 3.74
C ILE A 193 -13.97 -16.52 4.99
N ASN A 194 -13.33 -16.70 6.12
CA ASN A 194 -13.81 -16.22 7.43
C ASN A 194 -12.93 -15.06 7.91
N PHE A 195 -13.55 -13.97 8.37
CA PHE A 195 -12.84 -12.85 8.97
C PHE A 195 -13.18 -12.75 10.45
N ASN A 196 -12.15 -12.52 11.26
CA ASN A 196 -12.30 -12.24 12.67
C ASN A 196 -11.40 -11.05 13.03
N SER A 197 -12.01 -9.99 13.55
CA SER A 197 -11.32 -8.74 13.86
C SER A 197 -11.40 -8.44 15.34
N LEU A 198 -10.25 -8.24 15.98
CA LEU A 198 -10.14 -7.84 17.38
C LEU A 198 -9.62 -6.40 17.47
N ARG A 199 -10.09 -5.65 18.46
CA ARG A 199 -9.61 -4.32 18.82
C ARG A 199 -9.14 -4.36 20.26
N LYS A 200 -7.81 -4.16 20.50
CA LYS A 200 -7.21 -4.32 21.82
C LYS A 200 -6.01 -3.39 22.00
N GLY A 201 -5.94 -2.67 23.09
CA GLY A 201 -4.81 -1.84 23.49
C GLY A 201 -4.38 -0.83 22.41
N GLU A 202 -3.08 -0.75 22.18
CA GLU A 202 -2.42 0.16 21.22
C GLU A 202 -1.75 -0.60 20.06
N ILE A 203 -2.16 -1.84 19.80
CA ILE A 203 -1.60 -2.72 18.77
C ILE A 203 -1.69 -2.02 17.41
N ILE A 204 -0.56 -1.93 16.72
CA ILE A 204 -0.45 -1.25 15.43
C ILE A 204 -1.17 -2.04 14.34
N GLY A 205 -0.97 -3.35 14.32
CA GLY A 205 -1.64 -4.27 13.42
C GLY A 205 -0.98 -5.65 13.40
N GLU A 206 -1.77 -6.66 13.67
CA GLU A 206 -1.42 -8.07 13.53
C GLU A 206 -2.37 -8.67 12.49
N HIS A 207 -1.86 -9.52 11.61
CA HIS A 207 -2.64 -10.16 10.57
C HIS A 207 -2.20 -11.61 10.41
N GLU A 208 -3.13 -12.51 10.58
CA GLU A 208 -2.92 -13.94 10.44
C GLU A 208 -3.85 -14.51 9.37
N VAL A 209 -3.31 -15.35 8.49
CA VAL A 209 -4.09 -16.13 7.53
C VAL A 209 -3.86 -17.60 7.81
N LYS A 210 -4.93 -18.33 8.08
CA LYS A 210 -4.93 -19.78 8.27
C LYS A 210 -5.64 -20.49 7.13
N PHE A 211 -5.02 -21.55 6.63
CA PHE A 211 -5.64 -22.54 5.75
C PHE A 211 -5.69 -23.87 6.50
N SER A 212 -6.88 -24.44 6.66
CA SER A 212 -7.11 -25.65 7.47
C SER A 212 -7.93 -26.69 6.71
N SER A 213 -7.45 -27.95 6.66
CA SER A 213 -8.13 -29.09 6.05
C SER A 213 -8.75 -30.05 7.08
N GLY A 214 -8.63 -29.77 8.37
CA GLY A 214 -8.98 -30.72 9.43
C GLY A 214 -7.86 -31.73 9.77
N LYS A 215 -6.89 -31.94 8.87
CA LYS A 215 -5.70 -32.77 9.10
C LYS A 215 -4.45 -31.97 9.39
N GLU A 216 -4.38 -30.74 8.90
CA GLU A 216 -3.26 -29.81 9.08
C GLU A 216 -3.72 -28.36 9.02
N ILE A 217 -2.89 -27.46 9.49
CA ILE A 217 -3.08 -26.03 9.42
C ILE A 217 -1.80 -25.37 8.90
N ILE A 218 -1.94 -24.54 7.85
CA ILE A 218 -0.88 -23.65 7.41
C ILE A 218 -1.21 -22.25 7.93
N THR A 219 -0.27 -21.63 8.65
CA THR A 219 -0.43 -20.29 9.21
C THR A 219 0.61 -19.35 8.63
N LEU A 220 0.16 -18.22 8.09
CA LEU A 220 0.97 -17.09 7.66
C LEU A 220 0.66 -15.92 8.58
N ASN A 221 1.66 -15.34 9.22
CA ASN A 221 1.49 -14.27 10.20
C ASN A 221 2.39 -13.06 9.92
N HIS A 222 1.89 -11.88 10.26
CA HIS A 222 2.62 -10.61 10.21
C HIS A 222 2.23 -9.74 11.40
N GLU A 223 3.20 -9.24 12.13
CA GLU A 223 3.03 -8.32 13.26
C GLU A 223 3.80 -7.03 13.00
N ALA A 224 3.14 -5.91 13.25
CA ALA A 224 3.70 -4.57 13.11
C ALA A 224 4.01 -3.97 14.49
N PHE A 225 5.29 -3.68 14.76
CA PHE A 225 5.73 -3.07 16.02
C PHE A 225 5.96 -1.57 15.93
N ASP A 226 6.16 -1.03 14.71
CA ASP A 226 6.35 0.41 14.46
C ASP A 226 5.66 0.81 13.16
N ARG A 227 4.95 1.92 13.16
CA ARG A 227 4.34 2.51 11.96
C ARG A 227 5.37 3.01 10.94
N ALA A 228 6.64 3.14 11.33
CA ALA A 228 7.73 3.47 10.42
C ALA A 228 7.84 2.47 9.26
N LEU A 229 7.43 1.21 9.44
CA LEU A 229 7.42 0.20 8.39
C LEU A 229 6.68 0.65 7.10
N TYR A 230 5.63 1.48 7.22
CA TYR A 230 4.90 2.02 6.06
C TYR A 230 5.69 3.13 5.36
N SER A 231 6.30 4.05 6.11
CA SER A 231 7.11 5.12 5.54
C SER A 231 8.42 4.61 4.96
N ASP A 232 9.03 3.63 5.58
CA ASP A 232 10.26 2.99 5.09
C ASP A 232 10.00 2.20 3.81
N GLY A 233 8.86 1.51 3.74
CA GLY A 233 8.40 0.86 2.51
C GLY A 233 8.11 1.86 1.38
N ALA A 234 7.50 3.01 1.68
CA ALA A 234 7.26 4.06 0.70
C ALA A 234 8.58 4.70 0.20
N LEU A 235 9.56 4.90 1.09
CA LEU A 235 10.91 5.35 0.69
C LEU A 235 11.64 4.28 -0.15
N THR A 236 11.49 3.01 0.19
CA THR A 236 12.03 1.91 -0.62
C THR A 236 11.40 1.90 -2.01
N ALA A 237 10.07 2.08 -2.09
CA ALA A 237 9.35 2.20 -3.35
C ALA A 237 9.82 3.42 -4.16
N ALA A 238 10.02 4.55 -3.50
CA ALA A 238 10.54 5.75 -4.13
C ALA A 238 11.95 5.54 -4.71
N TYR A 239 12.85 4.91 -3.97
CA TYR A 239 14.20 4.60 -4.44
C TYR A 239 14.19 3.66 -5.65
N TRP A 240 13.40 2.59 -5.58
CA TRP A 240 13.26 1.62 -6.67
C TRP A 240 12.66 2.25 -7.94
N LEU A 241 11.69 3.16 -7.79
CA LEU A 241 11.00 3.80 -8.89
C LEU A 241 11.92 4.76 -9.68
N MET A 242 13.02 5.24 -9.07
CA MET A 242 13.99 6.10 -9.77
C MET A 242 14.62 5.47 -11.00
N GLN A 243 14.69 4.15 -11.06
CA GLN A 243 15.28 3.39 -12.17
C GLN A 243 14.23 2.91 -13.20
N LYS A 244 12.95 3.28 -13.02
CA LYS A 244 11.88 2.78 -13.88
C LYS A 244 11.52 3.75 -14.99
N LYS A 245 11.15 3.18 -16.14
CA LYS A 245 10.53 3.88 -17.26
C LYS A 245 9.09 4.29 -16.91
N PRO A 246 8.46 5.20 -17.67
CA PRO A 246 7.02 5.45 -17.52
C PRO A 246 6.23 4.14 -17.46
N GLY A 247 5.27 4.05 -16.54
CA GLY A 247 4.48 2.86 -16.28
C GLY A 247 3.78 2.93 -14.92
N LEU A 248 2.74 2.11 -14.75
CA LEU A 248 2.07 1.91 -13.45
C LEU A 248 2.63 0.66 -12.80
N TYR A 249 3.20 0.83 -11.63
CA TYR A 249 3.85 -0.20 -10.84
C TYR A 249 3.13 -0.40 -9.49
N SER A 250 3.33 -1.56 -8.92
CA SER A 250 2.83 -1.98 -7.62
C SER A 250 3.95 -2.45 -6.70
N MET A 251 3.62 -2.76 -5.44
CA MET A 251 4.58 -3.40 -4.53
C MET A 251 4.96 -4.82 -4.98
N ARG A 252 4.13 -5.50 -5.78
CA ARG A 252 4.48 -6.80 -6.38
C ARG A 252 5.64 -6.68 -7.36
N ASP A 253 5.68 -5.60 -8.14
CA ASP A 253 6.76 -5.33 -9.09
C ASP A 253 8.05 -4.97 -8.37
N LEU A 254 7.97 -4.21 -7.29
CA LEU A 254 9.10 -3.88 -6.42
C LEU A 254 9.71 -5.13 -5.78
N LEU A 255 8.87 -6.06 -5.30
CA LEU A 255 9.30 -7.30 -4.65
C LEU A 255 9.70 -8.42 -5.64
N ASN A 256 9.72 -8.11 -6.96
CA ASN A 256 10.12 -9.03 -8.06
C ASN A 256 9.32 -10.33 -8.17
N PHE A 257 8.10 -10.40 -7.63
CA PHE A 257 7.29 -11.62 -7.69
C PHE A 257 6.94 -12.03 -9.12
N SER A 258 6.80 -11.06 -10.04
CA SER A 258 6.52 -11.32 -11.46
C SER A 258 7.69 -11.98 -12.21
N GLN A 259 8.94 -11.67 -11.86
CA GLN A 259 10.12 -12.29 -12.49
C GLN A 259 10.32 -13.73 -12.03
N TRP A 260 10.07 -14.02 -10.75
CA TRP A 260 10.20 -15.37 -10.22
C TRP A 260 9.24 -16.37 -10.90
N MET A 261 8.02 -15.93 -11.23
CA MET A 261 7.03 -16.74 -11.95
C MET A 261 7.37 -16.92 -13.44
N LYS A 262 7.99 -15.94 -14.09
CA LYS A 262 8.41 -16.04 -15.50
C LYS A 262 9.57 -17.00 -15.70
N ASN A 263 10.56 -16.97 -14.81
CA ASN A 263 11.72 -17.86 -14.87
C ASN A 263 11.38 -19.33 -14.67
N LYS A 264 10.27 -19.66 -14.00
CA LYS A 264 9.78 -21.05 -13.89
C LYS A 264 9.14 -21.57 -15.19
N LYS A 265 8.51 -20.69 -16.00
CA LYS A 265 7.90 -21.11 -17.28
C LYS A 265 8.94 -21.38 -18.37
N GLN A 266 10.19 -20.96 -18.21
CA GLN A 266 11.27 -21.21 -19.17
C GLN A 266 12.13 -22.45 -18.80
N LYS A 267 11.88 -23.07 -17.62
CA LYS A 267 12.65 -24.22 -17.15
C LYS A 267 11.84 -25.53 -17.04
N LEU A 268 10.60 -25.52 -17.51
CA LEU A 268 9.71 -26.67 -17.75
C LEU A 268 9.43 -26.81 -19.26
#